data_86d8d84b1e47c192eef75d8859cdc368
#
_entry.id   86d8d84b1e47c192eef75d8859cdc368
#
_cell.length_a   1.000
_cell.length_b   1.000
_cell.length_c   1.000
_cell.angle_alpha   90.00
_cell.angle_beta   90.00
_cell.angle_gamma   90.00
#
_symmetry.space_group_name_H-M   'P 1'
#
loop_
_entity.id
_entity.type
_entity.pdbx_description
1 polymer ?
#
loop_
_entity_poly.entity_id
_entity_poly.type
_entity_poly.pdbx_seq_one_letter_code
_entity_poly.pdbx_strand_id
1 'polypeptide(L)'
;MEFNQFVDEVKGRIKQFLPIEYEDAQVRIEEIKKLNENYLGITVLKENQVIAPTFNLNQLYEMFQSDPQNSMENILRNITELVLDAPEQFDPKSITEYETAKDKLFIRVSSAEKNEEMLQNVPHQMREDLAITYHLAISIDDIGVGSTTITNDILKRYGISEEQLHADAMENSPNVRPVQVIIMGSMIEQLMGMGPETIMRDEPVQNIAEIISKGMGMEREVPMFIITNPQTVDGAGVIFYPEVMDQIGEGFQGNFFILPSSTHETLVIPDNGAFDYQVLEDMVQTINENEVAPEERLSDHVYHYDVKDRVFERADKFEERQKEKAAQLDKNEHTGKEQKMEHPKPKKHEMEL
;
A
#
# COMPACT_ATOMS: atom_id res chain seq x y z
N MET A 1 34.75 -5.11 -6.28
CA MET A 1 34.89 -4.05 -5.22
C MET A 1 33.97 -4.43 -4.09
N GLU A 2 34.42 -4.36 -2.84
CA GLU A 2 33.56 -4.61 -1.68
C GLU A 2 32.67 -3.39 -1.40
N PHE A 3 31.51 -3.60 -0.74
CA PHE A 3 30.53 -2.55 -0.48
C PHE A 3 31.13 -1.30 0.22
N ASN A 4 31.91 -1.51 1.29
CA ASN A 4 32.51 -0.38 1.99
C ASN A 4 33.47 0.44 1.11
N GLN A 5 34.20 -0.22 0.21
CA GLN A 5 35.06 0.46 -0.75
C GLN A 5 34.26 1.27 -1.77
N PHE A 6 33.11 0.72 -2.22
CA PHE A 6 32.19 1.42 -3.08
C PHE A 6 31.64 2.70 -2.41
N VAL A 7 31.21 2.58 -1.15
CA VAL A 7 30.72 3.73 -0.36
C VAL A 7 31.78 4.82 -0.23
N ASP A 8 33.04 4.44 0.10
CA ASP A 8 34.15 5.39 0.23
C ASP A 8 34.49 6.07 -1.09
N GLU A 9 34.48 5.34 -2.21
CA GLU A 9 34.69 5.87 -3.55
C GLU A 9 33.59 6.86 -3.96
N VAL A 10 32.31 6.51 -3.75
CA VAL A 10 31.19 7.42 -4.05
C VAL A 10 31.31 8.70 -3.22
N LYS A 11 31.50 8.55 -1.90
CA LYS A 11 31.65 9.70 -0.98
C LYS A 11 32.83 10.61 -1.37
N GLY A 12 33.95 10.02 -1.71
CA GLY A 12 35.19 10.75 -2.01
C GLY A 12 35.17 11.46 -3.35
N ARG A 13 34.37 10.97 -4.32
CA ARG A 13 34.40 11.44 -5.71
C ARG A 13 33.18 12.25 -6.14
N ILE A 14 32.04 12.13 -5.45
CA ILE A 14 30.78 12.73 -5.91
C ILE A 14 30.90 14.25 -6.15
N LYS A 15 31.63 14.99 -5.32
CA LYS A 15 31.83 16.42 -5.48
C LYS A 15 32.55 16.80 -6.78
N GLN A 16 33.36 15.91 -7.36
CA GLN A 16 34.08 16.16 -8.61
C GLN A 16 33.16 16.16 -9.83
N PHE A 17 31.95 15.60 -9.69
CA PHE A 17 30.93 15.53 -10.74
C PHE A 17 29.91 16.65 -10.63
N LEU A 18 29.85 17.35 -9.49
CA LEU A 18 28.92 18.44 -9.23
C LEU A 18 29.48 19.79 -9.69
N PRO A 19 28.61 20.76 -10.03
CA PRO A 19 29.02 22.13 -10.34
C PRO A 19 29.72 22.82 -9.18
N ILE A 20 30.41 23.93 -9.46
CA ILE A 20 31.20 24.70 -8.49
C ILE A 20 30.40 25.18 -7.28
N GLU A 21 29.09 25.38 -7.44
CA GLU A 21 28.15 25.76 -6.40
C GLU A 21 27.99 24.72 -5.29
N TYR A 22 28.50 23.51 -5.50
CA TYR A 22 28.51 22.40 -4.55
C TYR A 22 29.90 22.18 -3.92
N GLU A 23 30.87 23.07 -4.14
CA GLU A 23 32.24 22.92 -3.59
C GLU A 23 32.18 22.80 -2.05
N ASP A 24 31.35 23.59 -1.39
CA ASP A 24 31.14 23.59 0.08
C ASP A 24 30.02 22.67 0.55
N ALA A 25 29.40 21.87 -0.36
CA ALA A 25 28.33 20.96 0.01
C ALA A 25 28.79 19.91 1.03
N GLN A 26 27.92 19.56 1.96
CA GLN A 26 28.14 18.48 2.91
C GLN A 26 27.70 17.14 2.31
N VAL A 27 28.59 16.18 2.23
CA VAL A 27 28.26 14.80 1.85
C VAL A 27 28.11 13.98 3.13
N ARG A 28 26.87 13.57 3.40
CA ARG A 28 26.52 12.76 4.58
C ARG A 28 26.23 11.33 4.15
N ILE A 29 26.68 10.39 4.99
CA ILE A 29 26.31 8.99 4.86
C ILE A 29 25.69 8.60 6.20
N GLU A 30 24.45 8.14 6.15
CA GLU A 30 23.67 7.82 7.34
C GLU A 30 22.88 6.54 7.09
N GLU A 31 22.65 5.76 8.13
CA GLU A 31 21.73 4.63 8.08
C GLU A 31 20.30 5.16 8.03
N ILE A 32 19.59 4.84 6.97
CA ILE A 32 18.21 5.25 6.73
C ILE A 32 17.32 4.07 7.06
N LYS A 33 16.41 4.29 8.00
CA LYS A 33 15.35 3.35 8.34
C LYS A 33 14.07 3.78 7.62
N LYS A 34 13.63 2.98 6.65
CA LYS A 34 12.35 3.13 5.97
C LYS A 34 11.43 1.96 6.30
N LEU A 35 10.18 2.05 5.87
CA LEU A 35 9.26 0.92 5.91
C LEU A 35 9.84 -0.25 5.12
N ASN A 36 9.93 -1.41 5.75
CA ASN A 36 10.46 -2.68 5.24
C ASN A 36 11.95 -2.69 4.88
N GLU A 37 12.68 -1.56 4.96
CA GLU A 37 14.03 -1.47 4.45
C GLU A 37 14.93 -0.62 5.36
N ASN A 38 16.14 -1.13 5.62
CA ASN A 38 17.23 -0.35 6.19
C ASN A 38 18.38 -0.31 5.18
N TYR A 39 18.85 0.87 4.84
CA TYR A 39 19.94 1.03 3.90
C TYR A 39 20.89 2.15 4.31
N LEU A 40 22.09 2.12 3.75
CA LEU A 40 23.04 3.21 3.88
C LEU A 40 22.72 4.29 2.84
N GLY A 41 22.34 5.47 3.30
CA GLY A 41 21.97 6.59 2.43
C GLY A 41 23.08 7.59 2.26
N ILE A 42 23.27 8.11 1.04
CA ILE A 42 24.12 9.27 0.76
C ILE A 42 23.26 10.48 0.45
N THR A 43 23.54 11.60 1.12
CA THR A 43 22.89 12.90 0.89
C THR A 43 23.95 13.93 0.59
N VAL A 44 23.72 14.74 -0.45
CA VAL A 44 24.56 15.90 -0.79
C VAL A 44 23.78 17.16 -0.51
N LEU A 45 24.18 17.89 0.52
CA LEU A 45 23.47 19.07 1.04
C LEU A 45 24.27 20.33 0.73
N LYS A 46 23.75 21.21 -0.13
CA LYS A 46 24.33 22.52 -0.44
C LYS A 46 24.24 23.44 0.78
N GLU A 47 25.14 24.43 0.87
CA GLU A 47 25.06 25.44 1.95
C GLU A 47 23.70 26.16 1.89
N ASN A 48 23.05 26.28 3.04
CA ASN A 48 21.70 26.85 3.21
C ASN A 48 20.55 26.04 2.60
N GLN A 49 20.78 24.86 2.06
CA GLN A 49 19.72 23.92 1.68
C GLN A 49 19.24 23.17 2.91
N VAL A 50 17.92 23.06 3.08
CA VAL A 50 17.29 22.40 4.23
C VAL A 50 16.96 20.94 3.95
N ILE A 51 16.65 20.63 2.69
CA ILE A 51 16.30 19.29 2.23
C ILE A 51 17.13 18.97 0.99
N ALA A 52 17.60 17.74 0.91
CA ALA A 52 18.24 17.17 -0.25
C ALA A 52 17.83 15.69 -0.40
N PRO A 53 17.79 15.17 -1.63
CA PRO A 53 17.51 13.76 -1.86
C PRO A 53 18.56 12.88 -1.19
N THR A 54 18.11 11.73 -0.68
CA THR A 54 18.97 10.69 -0.13
C THR A 54 18.92 9.49 -1.05
N PHE A 55 20.07 9.03 -1.51
CA PHE A 55 20.19 7.92 -2.44
C PHE A 55 20.58 6.65 -1.70
N ASN A 56 19.96 5.53 -2.04
CA ASN A 56 20.21 4.21 -1.46
C ASN A 56 21.51 3.63 -2.03
N LEU A 57 22.57 3.63 -1.21
CA LEU A 57 23.88 3.10 -1.61
C LEU A 57 23.88 1.58 -1.80
N ASN A 58 23.00 0.85 -1.11
CA ASN A 58 22.88 -0.59 -1.28
C ASN A 58 22.35 -0.92 -2.69
N GLN A 59 21.28 -0.25 -3.11
CA GLN A 59 20.71 -0.39 -4.44
C GLN A 59 21.69 0.05 -5.54
N LEU A 60 22.37 1.17 -5.34
CA LEU A 60 23.40 1.63 -6.29
C LEU A 60 24.57 0.65 -6.42
N TYR A 61 24.93 -0.04 -5.32
CA TYR A 61 25.95 -1.08 -5.34
C TYR A 61 25.49 -2.34 -6.08
N GLU A 62 24.25 -2.76 -5.92
CA GLU A 62 23.66 -3.85 -6.69
C GLU A 62 23.64 -3.54 -8.19
N MET A 63 23.24 -2.32 -8.57
CA MET A 63 23.32 -1.84 -9.95
C MET A 63 24.76 -1.87 -10.48
N PHE A 64 25.74 -1.44 -9.66
CA PHE A 64 27.15 -1.48 -10.02
C PHE A 64 27.68 -2.91 -10.24
N GLN A 65 27.15 -3.89 -9.49
CA GLN A 65 27.57 -5.29 -9.62
C GLN A 65 26.86 -6.04 -10.74
N SER A 66 25.60 -5.72 -11.03
CA SER A 66 24.74 -6.48 -11.95
C SER A 66 25.06 -6.26 -13.43
N ASP A 67 25.58 -5.08 -13.81
CA ASP A 67 25.85 -4.74 -15.18
C ASP A 67 27.26 -4.11 -15.35
N PRO A 68 28.13 -4.71 -16.20
CA PRO A 68 29.43 -4.13 -16.51
C PRO A 68 29.39 -2.72 -17.13
N GLN A 69 28.23 -2.30 -17.66
CA GLN A 69 28.04 -0.93 -18.17
C GLN A 69 27.83 0.09 -17.04
N ASN A 70 27.44 -0.36 -15.84
CA ASN A 70 27.28 0.49 -14.67
C ASN A 70 28.65 0.77 -14.02
N SER A 71 29.49 1.55 -14.72
CA SER A 71 30.77 2.00 -14.18
C SER A 71 30.55 2.93 -12.98
N MET A 72 31.57 3.05 -12.12
CA MET A 72 31.57 4.04 -11.03
C MET A 72 31.25 5.46 -11.52
N GLU A 73 31.73 5.82 -12.71
CA GLU A 73 31.46 7.14 -13.31
C GLU A 73 29.98 7.29 -13.69
N ASN A 74 29.34 6.25 -14.20
CA ASN A 74 27.90 6.29 -14.51
C ASN A 74 27.07 6.40 -13.22
N ILE A 75 27.40 5.67 -12.18
CA ILE A 75 26.75 5.81 -10.86
C ILE A 75 26.87 7.24 -10.32
N LEU A 76 28.08 7.83 -10.38
CA LEU A 76 28.33 9.19 -9.92
C LEU A 76 27.57 10.23 -10.77
N ARG A 77 27.46 10.03 -12.09
CA ARG A 77 26.66 10.90 -12.96
C ARG A 77 25.18 10.82 -12.64
N ASN A 78 24.64 9.62 -12.44
CA ASN A 78 23.23 9.42 -12.06
C ASN A 78 22.91 10.14 -10.75
N ILE A 79 23.76 9.99 -9.73
CA ILE A 79 23.58 10.73 -8.46
C ILE A 79 23.62 12.23 -8.73
N THR A 80 24.54 12.71 -9.56
CA THR A 80 24.70 14.12 -9.88
C THR A 80 23.46 14.69 -10.57
N GLU A 81 22.93 14.01 -11.58
CA GLU A 81 21.71 14.41 -12.28
C GLU A 81 20.55 14.56 -11.32
N LEU A 82 20.31 13.57 -10.47
CA LEU A 82 19.26 13.59 -9.46
C LEU A 82 19.47 14.66 -8.37
N VAL A 83 20.72 14.98 -8.01
CA VAL A 83 21.01 16.09 -7.09
C VAL A 83 20.68 17.44 -7.72
N LEU A 84 20.94 17.60 -9.03
CA LEU A 84 20.70 18.85 -9.76
C LEU A 84 19.22 19.04 -10.10
N ASP A 85 18.47 17.98 -10.29
CA ASP A 85 17.04 18.01 -10.56
C ASP A 85 16.22 18.24 -9.26
N ALA A 86 16.87 18.13 -8.08
CA ALA A 86 16.19 18.38 -6.81
C ALA A 86 15.72 19.84 -6.71
N PRO A 87 14.51 20.11 -6.16
CA PRO A 87 13.98 21.45 -6.03
C PRO A 87 14.93 22.37 -5.24
N GLU A 88 15.42 23.44 -5.87
CA GLU A 88 16.34 24.39 -5.21
C GLU A 88 15.70 25.15 -4.04
N GLN A 89 14.38 25.32 -4.06
CA GLN A 89 13.63 26.03 -3.05
C GLN A 89 12.57 25.12 -2.44
N PHE A 90 12.87 24.66 -1.26
CA PHE A 90 11.90 23.98 -0.40
C PHE A 90 11.51 24.94 0.74
N ASP A 91 10.21 25.25 0.84
CA ASP A 91 9.69 26.00 2.00
C ASP A 91 9.53 25.04 3.20
N PRO A 92 10.36 25.17 4.25
CA PRO A 92 10.23 24.33 5.44
C PRO A 92 8.84 24.38 6.08
N LYS A 93 8.09 25.49 5.91
CA LYS A 93 6.74 25.63 6.42
C LYS A 93 5.78 24.61 5.82
N SER A 94 6.04 24.19 4.58
CA SER A 94 5.23 23.17 3.88
C SER A 94 5.23 21.81 4.58
N ILE A 95 6.16 21.56 5.50
CA ILE A 95 6.22 20.35 6.35
C ILE A 95 6.07 20.65 7.83
N THR A 96 6.38 21.88 8.29
CA THR A 96 6.39 22.19 9.71
C THR A 96 5.10 22.81 10.23
N GLU A 97 4.30 23.43 9.36
CA GLU A 97 3.01 24.03 9.66
C GLU A 97 1.88 23.14 9.15
N TYR A 98 1.04 22.62 10.05
CA TYR A 98 0.00 21.64 9.71
C TYR A 98 -0.96 22.13 8.61
N GLU A 99 -1.41 23.38 8.69
CA GLU A 99 -2.36 23.97 7.73
C GLU A 99 -1.84 23.98 6.28
N THR A 100 -0.51 23.98 6.10
CA THR A 100 0.12 23.89 4.78
C THR A 100 0.54 22.47 4.40
N ALA A 101 0.69 21.60 5.39
CA ALA A 101 1.11 20.22 5.23
C ALA A 101 -0.07 19.28 4.92
N LYS A 102 -1.25 19.54 5.48
CA LYS A 102 -2.41 18.63 5.43
C LYS A 102 -2.83 18.24 4.02
N ASP A 103 -2.78 19.17 3.06
CA ASP A 103 -3.15 18.91 1.66
C ASP A 103 -2.12 18.04 0.90
N LYS A 104 -1.01 17.69 1.55
CA LYS A 104 0.04 16.82 1.03
C LYS A 104 0.12 15.47 1.74
N LEU A 105 -0.76 15.26 2.71
CA LEU A 105 -0.84 14.03 3.47
C LEU A 105 -1.33 12.88 2.58
N PHE A 106 -0.72 11.73 2.75
CA PHE A 106 -1.20 10.48 2.16
C PHE A 106 -0.79 9.29 3.02
N ILE A 107 -1.44 8.17 2.81
CA ILE A 107 -1.16 6.92 3.53
C ILE A 107 -0.28 5.99 2.71
N ARG A 108 0.50 5.16 3.43
CA ARG A 108 1.12 3.94 2.92
C ARG A 108 0.73 2.77 3.81
N VAL A 109 0.80 1.58 3.25
CA VAL A 109 0.61 0.34 4.00
C VAL A 109 1.88 -0.50 3.98
N SER A 110 2.14 -1.19 5.09
CA SER A 110 3.29 -2.06 5.24
C SER A 110 2.97 -3.24 6.16
N SER A 111 3.83 -4.26 6.16
CA SER A 111 3.78 -5.34 7.13
C SER A 111 4.04 -4.80 8.54
N ALA A 112 3.15 -5.06 9.49
CA ALA A 112 3.34 -4.64 10.87
C ALA A 112 4.51 -5.38 11.53
N GLU A 113 4.65 -6.68 11.28
CA GLU A 113 5.69 -7.52 11.84
C GLU A 113 7.09 -7.04 11.42
N LYS A 114 7.28 -6.80 10.12
CA LYS A 114 8.58 -6.35 9.59
C LYS A 114 8.97 -4.94 10.04
N ASN A 115 8.01 -4.13 10.47
CA ASN A 115 8.20 -2.73 10.83
C ASN A 115 7.97 -2.44 12.31
N GLU A 116 7.94 -3.44 13.19
CA GLU A 116 7.63 -3.29 14.60
C GLU A 116 8.45 -2.19 15.30
N GLU A 117 9.77 -2.14 15.06
CA GLU A 117 10.66 -1.10 15.64
C GLU A 117 10.30 0.31 15.12
N MET A 118 10.03 0.44 13.84
CA MET A 118 9.69 1.73 13.23
C MET A 118 8.32 2.23 13.71
N LEU A 119 7.35 1.33 13.81
CA LEU A 119 5.98 1.65 14.21
C LEU A 119 5.90 2.20 15.65
N GLN A 120 6.87 1.93 16.51
CA GLN A 120 6.96 2.58 17.83
C GLN A 120 7.19 4.09 17.75
N ASN A 121 7.74 4.58 16.64
CA ASN A 121 8.15 5.98 16.46
C ASN A 121 7.25 6.78 15.51
N VAL A 122 6.26 6.14 14.89
CA VAL A 122 5.34 6.76 13.94
C VAL A 122 3.88 6.50 14.33
N PRO A 123 2.99 7.47 14.16
CA PRO A 123 1.54 7.24 14.29
C PRO A 123 1.11 6.25 13.19
N HIS A 124 0.26 5.29 13.55
CA HIS A 124 -0.19 4.26 12.62
C HIS A 124 -1.52 3.64 13.03
N GLN A 125 -2.24 3.07 12.09
CA GLN A 125 -3.43 2.27 12.38
C GLN A 125 -3.25 0.85 11.86
N MET A 126 -3.61 -0.13 12.71
CA MET A 126 -3.58 -1.53 12.34
C MET A 126 -4.81 -1.91 11.52
N ARG A 127 -4.58 -2.69 10.47
CA ARG A 127 -5.59 -3.39 9.67
C ARG A 127 -5.15 -4.83 9.53
N GLU A 128 -5.61 -5.69 10.46
CA GLU A 128 -5.11 -7.05 10.64
C GLU A 128 -3.60 -7.03 10.95
N ASP A 129 -2.75 -7.68 10.15
CA ASP A 129 -1.29 -7.68 10.23
C ASP A 129 -0.63 -6.58 9.40
N LEU A 130 -1.44 -5.67 8.84
CA LEU A 130 -0.98 -4.51 8.08
C LEU A 130 -1.01 -3.25 8.94
N ALA A 131 -0.03 -2.37 8.74
CA ALA A 131 0.03 -1.06 9.36
C ALA A 131 -0.14 0.05 8.32
N ILE A 132 -1.13 0.93 8.53
CA ILE A 132 -1.31 2.17 7.77
C ILE A 132 -0.48 3.24 8.45
N THR A 133 0.45 3.85 7.73
CA THR A 133 1.31 4.97 8.17
C THR A 133 1.05 6.22 7.33
N TYR A 134 1.47 7.38 7.85
CA TYR A 134 1.17 8.68 7.26
C TYR A 134 2.42 9.35 6.72
N HIS A 135 2.30 9.93 5.54
CA HIS A 135 3.41 10.53 4.80
C HIS A 135 3.01 11.89 4.24
N LEU A 136 4.02 12.73 4.00
CA LEU A 136 3.87 14.01 3.30
C LEU A 136 4.56 13.94 1.95
N ALA A 137 3.88 14.28 0.89
CA ALA A 137 4.47 14.47 -0.43
C ALA A 137 5.35 15.74 -0.43
N ILE A 138 6.61 15.58 -0.85
CA ILE A 138 7.59 16.66 -1.00
C ILE A 138 7.70 17.05 -2.47
N SER A 139 7.79 16.05 -3.35
CA SER A 139 7.77 16.18 -4.80
C SER A 139 6.85 15.13 -5.39
N ILE A 140 6.23 15.46 -6.51
CA ILE A 140 5.43 14.53 -7.30
C ILE A 140 5.94 14.68 -8.73
N ASP A 141 6.46 13.60 -9.30
CA ASP A 141 6.95 13.53 -10.67
C ASP A 141 6.53 12.19 -11.32
N ASP A 142 6.91 12.00 -12.58
CA ASP A 142 6.55 10.81 -13.35
C ASP A 142 7.20 9.51 -12.81
N ILE A 143 8.27 9.64 -12.03
CA ILE A 143 9.01 8.51 -11.46
C ILE A 143 8.40 8.08 -10.13
N GLY A 144 7.78 9.01 -9.40
CA GLY A 144 7.18 8.71 -8.11
C GLY A 144 6.87 9.93 -7.24
N VAL A 145 6.69 9.67 -5.96
CA VAL A 145 6.44 10.69 -4.95
C VAL A 145 7.59 10.70 -3.94
N GLY A 146 8.42 11.72 -4.01
CA GLY A 146 9.36 12.03 -2.94
C GLY A 146 8.57 12.39 -1.68
N SER A 147 8.82 11.73 -0.56
CA SER A 147 8.00 11.89 0.63
C SER A 147 8.79 11.75 1.93
N THR A 148 8.22 12.28 3.01
CA THR A 148 8.72 12.06 4.37
C THR A 148 7.63 11.41 5.23
N THR A 149 8.04 10.52 6.13
CA THR A 149 7.12 9.87 7.08
C THR A 149 6.78 10.83 8.22
N ILE A 150 5.51 10.88 8.61
CA ILE A 150 5.07 11.58 9.81
C ILE A 150 5.51 10.78 11.02
N THR A 151 6.40 11.35 11.83
CA THR A 151 6.83 10.76 13.10
C THR A 151 5.96 11.28 14.26
N ASN A 152 6.05 10.58 15.42
CA ASN A 152 5.40 11.05 16.65
C ASN A 152 5.83 12.47 17.05
N ASP A 153 7.07 12.85 16.75
CA ASP A 153 7.58 14.21 17.01
C ASP A 153 6.95 15.24 16.05
N ILE A 154 6.76 14.90 14.78
CA ILE A 154 6.07 15.74 13.81
C ILE A 154 4.61 15.91 14.21
N LEU A 155 3.91 14.81 14.52
CA LEU A 155 2.53 14.83 14.99
C LEU A 155 2.37 15.75 16.21
N LYS A 156 3.27 15.63 17.19
CA LYS A 156 3.28 16.49 18.38
C LYS A 156 3.49 17.97 18.06
N ARG A 157 4.34 18.29 17.07
CA ARG A 157 4.55 19.68 16.61
C ARG A 157 3.31 20.24 15.92
N TYR A 158 2.57 19.43 15.18
CA TYR A 158 1.32 19.81 14.54
C TYR A 158 0.21 20.13 15.57
N GLY A 159 0.31 19.58 16.78
CA GLY A 159 -0.66 19.82 17.85
C GLY A 159 -2.04 19.23 17.57
N ILE A 160 -2.12 18.21 16.74
CA ILE A 160 -3.34 17.48 16.39
C ILE A 160 -3.33 16.07 16.99
N SER A 161 -4.48 15.43 17.05
CA SER A 161 -4.58 14.02 17.44
C SER A 161 -4.23 13.08 16.27
N GLU A 162 -3.96 11.81 16.59
CA GLU A 162 -3.74 10.76 15.59
C GLU A 162 -5.00 10.51 14.75
N GLU A 163 -6.18 10.58 15.36
CA GLU A 163 -7.46 10.45 14.67
C GLU A 163 -7.67 11.56 13.63
N GLN A 164 -7.29 12.81 13.97
CA GLN A 164 -7.35 13.91 13.02
C GLN A 164 -6.36 13.71 11.87
N LEU A 165 -5.11 13.31 12.18
CA LEU A 165 -4.12 12.98 11.16
C LEU A 165 -4.63 11.89 10.21
N HIS A 166 -5.23 10.84 10.78
CA HIS A 166 -5.80 9.74 9.98
C HIS A 166 -6.92 10.23 9.06
N ALA A 167 -7.88 10.99 9.61
CA ALA A 167 -9.00 11.50 8.83
C ALA A 167 -8.53 12.36 7.65
N ASP A 168 -7.64 13.33 7.91
CA ASP A 168 -7.13 14.24 6.88
C ASP A 168 -6.26 13.50 5.84
N ALA A 169 -5.43 12.53 6.27
CA ALA A 169 -4.65 11.71 5.34
C ALA A 169 -5.53 10.82 4.46
N MET A 170 -6.58 10.21 5.03
CA MET A 170 -7.53 9.39 4.27
C MET A 170 -8.32 10.21 3.24
N GLU A 171 -8.76 11.43 3.62
CA GLU A 171 -9.47 12.33 2.72
C GLU A 171 -8.58 12.80 1.56
N ASN A 172 -7.30 13.10 1.87
CA ASN A 172 -6.41 13.70 0.88
C ASN A 172 -5.63 12.70 0.03
N SER A 173 -5.43 11.46 0.49
CA SER A 173 -4.66 10.43 -0.23
C SER A 173 -5.08 10.24 -1.69
N PRO A 174 -6.40 10.20 -2.03
CA PRO A 174 -6.83 10.06 -3.42
C PRO A 174 -6.40 11.22 -4.34
N ASN A 175 -6.16 12.40 -3.78
CA ASN A 175 -5.69 13.58 -4.53
C ASN A 175 -4.19 13.51 -4.79
N VAL A 176 -3.40 13.03 -3.81
CA VAL A 176 -1.93 12.90 -3.92
C VAL A 176 -1.54 11.67 -4.72
N ARG A 177 -2.24 10.56 -4.51
CA ARG A 177 -1.97 9.26 -5.13
C ARG A 177 -3.30 8.63 -5.58
N PRO A 178 -3.81 9.02 -6.75
CA PRO A 178 -5.10 8.56 -7.23
C PRO A 178 -5.14 7.04 -7.44
N VAL A 179 -6.33 6.48 -7.40
CA VAL A 179 -6.57 5.05 -7.64
C VAL A 179 -6.35 4.71 -9.10
N GLN A 180 -5.67 3.61 -9.37
CA GLN A 180 -5.63 2.96 -10.67
C GLN A 180 -6.11 1.52 -10.55
N VAL A 181 -6.91 1.07 -11.52
CA VAL A 181 -7.40 -0.30 -11.64
C VAL A 181 -6.91 -0.87 -12.96
N ILE A 182 -6.20 -2.00 -12.91
CA ILE A 182 -5.64 -2.68 -14.09
C ILE A 182 -6.29 -4.07 -14.19
N ILE A 183 -6.80 -4.40 -15.37
CA ILE A 183 -7.33 -5.74 -15.65
C ILE A 183 -6.15 -6.63 -16.03
N MET A 184 -5.80 -7.61 -15.19
CA MET A 184 -4.59 -8.41 -15.35
C MET A 184 -4.52 -9.11 -16.71
N GLY A 185 -5.61 -9.65 -17.21
CA GLY A 185 -5.64 -10.29 -18.51
C GLY A 185 -5.33 -9.37 -19.70
N SER A 186 -5.72 -8.11 -19.62
CA SER A 186 -5.40 -7.10 -20.66
C SER A 186 -3.93 -6.71 -20.63
N MET A 187 -3.33 -6.69 -19.45
CA MET A 187 -1.88 -6.46 -19.29
C MET A 187 -1.05 -7.57 -19.95
N ILE A 188 -1.45 -8.84 -19.79
CA ILE A 188 -0.77 -9.97 -20.44
C ILE A 188 -0.90 -9.87 -21.97
N GLU A 189 -2.08 -9.53 -22.49
CA GLU A 189 -2.28 -9.34 -23.94
C GLU A 189 -1.44 -8.20 -24.50
N GLN A 190 -1.31 -7.09 -23.76
CA GLN A 190 -0.46 -5.97 -24.15
C GLN A 190 1.02 -6.34 -24.17
N LEU A 191 1.52 -7.07 -23.15
CA LEU A 191 2.89 -7.57 -23.11
C LEU A 191 3.20 -8.54 -24.25
N MET A 192 2.20 -9.31 -24.71
CA MET A 192 2.30 -10.19 -25.88
C MET A 192 2.09 -9.49 -27.22
N GLY A 193 1.86 -8.16 -27.23
CA GLY A 193 1.60 -7.40 -28.44
C GLY A 193 0.27 -7.71 -29.12
N MET A 194 -0.69 -8.31 -28.41
CA MET A 194 -1.97 -8.81 -28.93
C MET A 194 -3.17 -7.91 -28.58
N GLY A 195 -2.98 -6.88 -27.76
CA GLY A 195 -4.06 -6.03 -27.25
C GLY A 195 -4.01 -4.60 -27.79
N PRO A 196 -5.11 -3.87 -27.77
CA PRO A 196 -5.11 -2.44 -28.08
C PRO A 196 -4.29 -1.68 -27.04
N GLU A 197 -3.53 -0.67 -27.47
CA GLU A 197 -2.62 0.19 -26.68
C GLU A 197 -3.28 0.95 -25.50
N THR A 198 -4.49 0.63 -25.10
CA THR A 198 -5.35 1.51 -24.32
C THR A 198 -5.79 0.90 -23.00
N ILE A 199 -4.90 0.66 -22.04
CA ILE A 199 -5.39 0.38 -20.65
C ILE A 199 -4.51 1.03 -19.57
N MET A 200 -3.39 1.62 -19.89
CA MET A 200 -2.78 2.61 -18.98
C MET A 200 -3.43 3.96 -19.26
N ARG A 201 -4.45 4.31 -18.50
CA ARG A 201 -4.99 5.67 -18.51
C ARG A 201 -4.18 6.49 -17.54
N ASP A 202 -3.56 7.55 -18.04
CA ASP A 202 -2.93 8.60 -17.23
C ASP A 202 -3.96 9.41 -16.40
N GLU A 203 -5.25 9.10 -16.52
CA GLU A 203 -6.32 9.77 -15.79
C GLU A 203 -6.76 8.95 -14.57
N PRO A 204 -6.97 9.62 -13.42
CA PRO A 204 -7.51 8.98 -12.23
C PRO A 204 -8.81 8.26 -12.52
N VAL A 205 -8.97 7.06 -11.97
CA VAL A 205 -10.18 6.26 -12.12
C VAL A 205 -11.34 6.95 -11.40
N GLN A 206 -12.33 7.41 -12.15
CA GLN A 206 -13.52 8.05 -11.58
C GLN A 206 -14.60 7.04 -11.15
N ASN A 207 -14.56 5.81 -11.68
CA ASN A 207 -15.55 4.77 -11.36
C ASN A 207 -14.92 3.37 -11.39
N ILE A 208 -14.47 2.92 -10.22
CA ILE A 208 -13.86 1.60 -10.02
C ILE A 208 -14.86 0.49 -10.37
N ALA A 209 -16.11 0.61 -9.91
CA ALA A 209 -17.17 -0.37 -10.14
C ALA A 209 -17.43 -0.62 -11.62
N GLU A 210 -17.41 0.43 -12.45
CA GLU A 210 -17.62 0.32 -13.89
C GLU A 210 -16.47 -0.45 -14.57
N ILE A 211 -15.22 -0.18 -14.17
CA ILE A 211 -14.05 -0.88 -14.74
C ILE A 211 -14.09 -2.36 -14.39
N ILE A 212 -14.37 -2.67 -13.13
CA ILE A 212 -14.47 -4.05 -12.65
C ILE A 212 -15.62 -4.77 -13.36
N SER A 213 -16.81 -4.16 -13.44
CA SER A 213 -17.96 -4.75 -14.15
C SER A 213 -17.66 -5.03 -15.62
N LYS A 214 -16.94 -4.13 -16.30
CA LYS A 214 -16.48 -4.37 -17.68
C LYS A 214 -15.50 -5.52 -17.78
N GLY A 215 -14.55 -5.60 -16.85
CA GLY A 215 -13.57 -6.70 -16.78
C GLY A 215 -14.24 -8.05 -16.49
N MET A 216 -15.28 -8.07 -15.66
CA MET A 216 -16.10 -9.25 -15.39
C MET A 216 -16.83 -9.78 -16.64
N GLY A 217 -17.20 -8.89 -17.56
CA GLY A 217 -17.86 -9.24 -18.83
C GLY A 217 -16.91 -9.81 -19.89
N MET A 218 -15.60 -9.79 -19.69
CA MET A 218 -14.64 -10.45 -20.58
C MET A 218 -14.63 -11.95 -20.27
N GLU A 219 -14.85 -12.79 -21.31
CA GLU A 219 -14.89 -14.27 -21.17
C GLU A 219 -13.52 -14.81 -20.73
N ARG A 220 -13.32 -14.94 -19.41
CA ARG A 220 -12.10 -15.50 -18.79
C ARG A 220 -12.48 -16.39 -17.62
N GLU A 221 -11.64 -17.38 -17.34
CA GLU A 221 -11.90 -18.35 -16.28
C GLU A 221 -12.03 -17.71 -14.90
N VAL A 222 -11.18 -16.71 -14.57
CA VAL A 222 -11.31 -15.90 -13.36
C VAL A 222 -10.76 -14.50 -13.59
N PRO A 223 -11.57 -13.46 -13.49
CA PRO A 223 -11.12 -12.08 -13.61
C PRO A 223 -10.33 -11.68 -12.39
N MET A 224 -9.09 -11.22 -12.59
CA MET A 224 -8.22 -10.64 -11.58
C MET A 224 -7.93 -9.19 -11.92
N PHE A 225 -7.95 -8.34 -10.89
CA PHE A 225 -7.68 -6.91 -11.03
C PHE A 225 -6.55 -6.50 -10.10
N ILE A 226 -5.70 -5.61 -10.57
CA ILE A 226 -4.67 -4.96 -9.78
C ILE A 226 -5.21 -3.61 -9.34
N ILE A 227 -5.14 -3.33 -8.04
CA ILE A 227 -5.48 -2.05 -7.44
C ILE A 227 -4.17 -1.40 -6.98
N THR A 228 -3.87 -0.24 -7.52
CA THR A 228 -2.61 0.49 -7.29
C THR A 228 -2.80 1.99 -7.55
N ASN A 229 -1.71 2.71 -7.76
CA ASN A 229 -1.68 4.11 -8.22
C ASN A 229 -1.01 4.22 -9.61
N PRO A 230 -1.08 5.37 -10.30
CA PRO A 230 -0.52 5.53 -11.65
C PRO A 230 0.98 5.25 -11.77
N GLN A 231 1.76 5.48 -10.72
CA GLN A 231 3.20 5.22 -10.69
C GLN A 231 3.54 3.77 -10.40
N THR A 232 2.57 2.94 -9.97
CA THR A 232 2.76 1.54 -9.54
C THR A 232 3.85 1.37 -8.47
N VAL A 233 4.04 2.39 -7.62
CA VAL A 233 5.02 2.41 -6.52
C VAL A 233 4.29 2.69 -5.22
N ASP A 234 4.50 1.89 -4.16
CA ASP A 234 3.83 2.02 -2.85
C ASP A 234 2.31 2.17 -2.96
N GLY A 235 1.68 1.48 -3.91
CA GLY A 235 0.26 1.63 -4.25
C GLY A 235 -0.68 0.73 -3.47
N ALA A 236 -0.17 -0.24 -2.71
CA ALA A 236 -1.02 -1.19 -1.97
C ALA A 236 -1.97 -0.51 -0.97
N GLY A 237 -1.60 0.67 -0.45
CA GLY A 237 -2.44 1.45 0.47
C GLY A 237 -3.74 1.99 -0.14
N VAL A 238 -3.83 2.07 -1.45
CA VAL A 238 -5.00 2.57 -2.20
C VAL A 238 -6.28 1.79 -1.88
N ILE A 239 -6.17 0.49 -1.60
CA ILE A 239 -7.32 -0.35 -1.24
C ILE A 239 -8.06 0.17 0.01
N PHE A 240 -7.37 0.89 0.90
CA PHE A 240 -7.93 1.43 2.13
C PHE A 240 -8.53 2.83 1.99
N TYR A 241 -8.47 3.46 0.81
CA TYR A 241 -9.10 4.77 0.61
C TYR A 241 -10.62 4.69 0.79
N PRO A 242 -11.26 5.78 1.20
CA PRO A 242 -12.71 5.81 1.35
C PRO A 242 -13.43 5.27 0.11
N GLU A 243 -14.43 4.41 0.33
CA GLU A 243 -15.30 3.83 -0.70
C GLU A 243 -14.63 2.89 -1.72
N VAL A 244 -13.30 2.73 -1.74
CA VAL A 244 -12.62 1.88 -2.74
C VAL A 244 -13.10 0.44 -2.65
N MET A 245 -13.10 -0.16 -1.46
CA MET A 245 -13.58 -1.54 -1.27
C MET A 245 -15.07 -1.69 -1.60
N ASP A 246 -15.90 -0.70 -1.26
CA ASP A 246 -17.32 -0.71 -1.60
C ASP A 246 -17.54 -0.69 -3.11
N GLN A 247 -16.82 0.15 -3.85
CA GLN A 247 -16.90 0.21 -5.31
C GLN A 247 -16.39 -1.06 -5.98
N ILE A 248 -15.36 -1.71 -5.42
CA ILE A 248 -14.88 -3.02 -5.90
C ILE A 248 -15.98 -4.06 -5.72
N GLY A 249 -16.59 -4.11 -4.52
CA GLY A 249 -17.71 -5.02 -4.23
C GLY A 249 -18.94 -4.77 -5.10
N GLU A 250 -19.27 -3.51 -5.41
CA GLU A 250 -20.31 -3.15 -6.36
C GLU A 250 -19.99 -3.68 -7.78
N GLY A 251 -18.75 -3.51 -8.23
CA GLY A 251 -18.29 -4.02 -9.53
C GLY A 251 -18.37 -5.54 -9.65
N PHE A 252 -18.01 -6.27 -8.60
CA PHE A 252 -18.13 -7.72 -8.50
C PHE A 252 -19.56 -8.21 -8.22
N GLN A 253 -20.44 -7.33 -7.72
CA GLN A 253 -21.77 -7.68 -7.22
C GLN A 253 -21.74 -8.66 -6.05
N GLY A 254 -20.72 -8.62 -5.23
CA GLY A 254 -20.51 -9.53 -4.09
C GLY A 254 -19.19 -9.35 -3.37
N ASN A 255 -18.96 -10.25 -2.44
CA ASN A 255 -17.72 -10.32 -1.68
C ASN A 255 -16.50 -10.61 -2.57
N PHE A 256 -15.31 -10.31 -2.05
CA PHE A 256 -14.08 -10.57 -2.80
C PHE A 256 -12.89 -10.81 -1.88
N PHE A 257 -11.91 -11.52 -2.44
CA PHE A 257 -10.60 -11.72 -1.83
C PHE A 257 -9.65 -10.59 -2.23
N ILE A 258 -8.75 -10.23 -1.30
CA ILE A 258 -7.68 -9.25 -1.48
C ILE A 258 -6.37 -9.98 -1.21
N LEU A 259 -5.50 -10.04 -2.23
CA LEU A 259 -4.22 -10.71 -2.18
C LEU A 259 -3.12 -9.65 -2.15
N PRO A 260 -2.33 -9.57 -1.07
CA PRO A 260 -1.26 -8.61 -0.94
C PRO A 260 -0.04 -9.07 -1.75
N SER A 261 0.05 -8.68 -2.99
CA SER A 261 1.18 -9.05 -3.85
C SER A 261 2.48 -8.41 -3.33
N SER A 262 2.45 -7.08 -3.16
CA SER A 262 3.61 -6.33 -2.67
C SER A 262 3.16 -5.02 -1.99
N THR A 263 4.11 -4.21 -1.53
CA THR A 263 3.82 -2.83 -1.10
C THR A 263 3.33 -1.93 -2.25
N HIS A 264 3.52 -2.37 -3.50
CA HIS A 264 3.23 -1.59 -4.70
C HIS A 264 1.79 -1.74 -5.19
N GLU A 265 1.17 -2.90 -5.00
CA GLU A 265 -0.19 -3.18 -5.45
C GLU A 265 -0.88 -4.27 -4.62
N THR A 266 -2.19 -4.36 -4.78
CA THR A 266 -2.98 -5.49 -4.30
C THR A 266 -3.78 -6.10 -5.44
N LEU A 267 -3.89 -7.42 -5.46
CA LEU A 267 -4.78 -8.14 -6.38
C LEU A 267 -6.16 -8.31 -5.73
N VAL A 268 -7.23 -8.18 -6.50
CA VAL A 268 -8.58 -8.49 -6.06
C VAL A 268 -9.25 -9.50 -6.99
N ILE A 269 -9.95 -10.46 -6.38
CA ILE A 269 -10.60 -11.59 -7.05
C ILE A 269 -12.01 -11.75 -6.46
N PRO A 270 -13.09 -11.92 -7.28
CA PRO A 270 -14.43 -12.13 -6.74
C PRO A 270 -14.52 -13.43 -5.94
N ASP A 271 -15.20 -13.38 -4.79
CA ASP A 271 -15.59 -14.58 -4.03
C ASP A 271 -16.89 -15.15 -4.60
N ASN A 272 -16.75 -15.95 -5.64
CA ASN A 272 -17.86 -16.63 -6.34
C ASN A 272 -17.83 -18.14 -6.14
N GLY A 273 -17.01 -18.64 -5.20
CA GLY A 273 -16.82 -20.06 -4.93
C GLY A 273 -15.88 -20.78 -5.90
N ALA A 274 -15.20 -20.05 -6.79
CA ALA A 274 -14.22 -20.65 -7.71
C ALA A 274 -12.91 -21.06 -7.00
N PHE A 275 -12.56 -20.37 -5.89
CA PHE A 275 -11.36 -20.65 -5.11
C PHE A 275 -11.69 -20.84 -3.65
N ASP A 276 -10.98 -21.79 -3.03
CA ASP A 276 -10.80 -21.86 -1.59
C ASP A 276 -9.71 -20.84 -1.18
N TYR A 277 -9.91 -20.13 -0.06
CA TYR A 277 -8.94 -19.14 0.38
C TYR A 277 -7.57 -19.76 0.69
N GLN A 278 -7.52 -21.03 1.11
CA GLN A 278 -6.27 -21.74 1.41
C GLN A 278 -5.43 -21.90 0.14
N VAL A 279 -6.06 -22.17 -1.00
CA VAL A 279 -5.38 -22.25 -2.30
C VAL A 279 -4.81 -20.88 -2.70
N LEU A 280 -5.56 -19.80 -2.43
CA LEU A 280 -5.08 -18.44 -2.68
C LEU A 280 -3.94 -18.06 -1.75
N GLU A 281 -3.97 -18.49 -0.49
CA GLU A 281 -2.91 -18.23 0.50
C GLU A 281 -1.61 -18.96 0.13
N ASP A 282 -1.69 -20.23 -0.25
CA ASP A 282 -0.55 -21.00 -0.76
C ASP A 282 0.07 -20.33 -2.01
N MET A 283 -0.77 -19.78 -2.88
CA MET A 283 -0.32 -19.03 -4.07
C MET A 283 0.41 -17.74 -3.68
N VAL A 284 -0.14 -16.94 -2.74
CA VAL A 284 0.49 -15.71 -2.25
C VAL A 284 1.85 -16.02 -1.64
N GLN A 285 1.94 -17.03 -0.77
CA GLN A 285 3.20 -17.44 -0.15
C GLN A 285 4.24 -17.86 -1.20
N THR A 286 3.83 -18.67 -2.18
CA THR A 286 4.73 -19.11 -3.26
C THR A 286 5.26 -17.93 -4.08
N ILE A 287 4.41 -16.96 -4.42
CA ILE A 287 4.80 -15.75 -5.16
C ILE A 287 5.72 -14.90 -4.32
N ASN A 288 5.38 -14.67 -3.04
CA ASN A 288 6.21 -13.90 -2.13
C ASN A 288 7.60 -14.51 -1.95
N GLU A 289 7.72 -15.83 -1.90
CA GLU A 289 9.02 -16.50 -1.73
C GLU A 289 9.91 -16.40 -2.97
N ASN A 290 9.33 -16.45 -4.17
CA ASN A 290 10.08 -16.63 -5.41
C ASN A 290 10.19 -15.35 -6.26
N GLU A 291 9.21 -14.44 -6.20
CA GLU A 291 9.08 -13.32 -7.15
C GLU A 291 9.12 -11.94 -6.47
N VAL A 292 8.77 -11.85 -5.16
CA VAL A 292 8.70 -10.56 -4.47
C VAL A 292 9.93 -10.37 -3.59
N ALA A 293 10.63 -9.25 -3.78
CA ALA A 293 11.78 -8.90 -2.96
C ALA A 293 11.38 -8.81 -1.46
N PRO A 294 12.21 -9.30 -0.53
CA PRO A 294 11.85 -9.35 0.89
C PRO A 294 11.38 -8.02 1.48
N GLU A 295 11.95 -6.90 1.01
CA GLU A 295 11.61 -5.52 1.39
C GLU A 295 10.27 -5.05 0.84
N GLU A 296 9.78 -5.67 -0.24
CA GLU A 296 8.51 -5.30 -0.87
C GLU A 296 7.34 -6.16 -0.38
N ARG A 297 7.60 -7.29 0.27
CA ARG A 297 6.54 -8.22 0.73
C ARG A 297 5.66 -7.56 1.76
N LEU A 298 4.35 -7.58 1.49
CA LEU A 298 3.37 -6.95 2.35
C LEU A 298 2.83 -7.92 3.41
N SER A 299 2.23 -9.04 3.00
CA SER A 299 1.75 -10.10 3.88
C SER A 299 1.71 -11.44 3.14
N ASP A 300 1.79 -12.54 3.89
CA ASP A 300 1.60 -13.90 3.37
C ASP A 300 0.14 -14.39 3.48
N HIS A 301 -0.75 -13.55 4.02
CA HIS A 301 -2.16 -13.86 4.23
C HIS A 301 -3.05 -13.29 3.13
N VAL A 302 -4.14 -14.00 2.85
CA VAL A 302 -5.23 -13.52 2.02
C VAL A 302 -6.28 -12.84 2.89
N TYR A 303 -6.80 -11.69 2.45
CA TYR A 303 -7.89 -10.98 3.11
C TYR A 303 -9.18 -11.15 2.33
N HIS A 304 -10.28 -10.88 3.03
CA HIS A 304 -11.62 -10.93 2.48
C HIS A 304 -12.39 -9.64 2.84
N TYR A 305 -13.17 -9.15 1.90
CA TYR A 305 -14.09 -8.05 2.15
C TYR A 305 -15.54 -8.54 2.06
N ASP A 306 -16.25 -8.47 3.19
CA ASP A 306 -17.67 -8.74 3.28
C ASP A 306 -18.44 -7.45 2.96
N VAL A 307 -18.99 -7.38 1.75
CA VAL A 307 -19.71 -6.18 1.25
C VAL A 307 -20.93 -5.86 2.10
N LYS A 308 -21.65 -6.87 2.59
CA LYS A 308 -22.85 -6.69 3.39
C LYS A 308 -22.57 -6.08 4.76
N ASP A 309 -21.54 -6.59 5.41
CA ASP A 309 -21.17 -6.16 6.77
C ASP A 309 -20.13 -5.04 6.73
N ARG A 310 -19.53 -4.72 5.56
CA ARG A 310 -18.42 -3.79 5.35
C ARG A 310 -17.22 -4.11 6.22
N VAL A 311 -16.83 -5.38 6.26
CA VAL A 311 -15.74 -5.87 7.10
C VAL A 311 -14.59 -6.32 6.22
N PHE A 312 -13.43 -5.69 6.43
CA PHE A 312 -12.13 -6.16 5.95
C PHE A 312 -11.49 -7.01 7.04
N GLU A 313 -11.18 -8.24 6.75
CA GLU A 313 -10.56 -9.19 7.68
C GLU A 313 -9.73 -10.23 6.92
N ARG A 314 -8.88 -10.98 7.60
CA ARG A 314 -8.23 -12.14 7.02
C ARG A 314 -9.27 -13.18 6.61
N ALA A 315 -9.02 -13.89 5.52
CA ALA A 315 -9.96 -14.85 4.96
C ALA A 315 -10.26 -16.02 5.92
N ASP A 316 -9.29 -16.45 6.72
CA ASP A 316 -9.50 -17.45 7.79
C ASP A 316 -10.50 -16.95 8.86
N LYS A 317 -10.39 -15.70 9.29
CA LYS A 317 -11.31 -15.08 10.26
C LYS A 317 -12.72 -14.91 9.67
N PHE A 318 -12.81 -14.56 8.38
CA PHE A 318 -14.10 -14.52 7.70
C PHE A 318 -14.81 -15.85 7.74
N GLU A 319 -14.11 -16.96 7.42
CA GLU A 319 -14.70 -18.29 7.51
C GLU A 319 -15.14 -18.65 8.94
N GLU A 320 -14.31 -18.35 9.94
CA GLU A 320 -14.68 -18.58 11.35
C GLU A 320 -15.94 -17.80 11.72
N ARG A 321 -15.99 -16.52 11.36
CA ARG A 321 -17.15 -15.64 11.60
C ARG A 321 -18.41 -16.17 10.91
N GLN A 322 -18.32 -16.69 9.70
CA GLN A 322 -19.46 -17.29 8.99
C GLN A 322 -19.93 -18.59 9.66
N LYS A 323 -19.01 -19.45 10.11
CA LYS A 323 -19.34 -20.67 10.87
C LYS A 323 -20.06 -20.34 12.19
N GLU A 324 -19.60 -19.31 12.91
CA GLU A 324 -20.25 -18.85 14.15
C GLU A 324 -21.66 -18.31 13.90
N LYS A 325 -21.84 -17.47 12.86
CA LYS A 325 -23.15 -16.95 12.45
C LYS A 325 -24.12 -18.09 12.13
N ALA A 326 -23.69 -19.08 11.37
CA ALA A 326 -24.51 -20.24 11.03
C ALA A 326 -24.93 -21.04 12.29
N ALA A 327 -23.99 -21.30 13.22
CA ALA A 327 -24.26 -21.99 14.46
C ALA A 327 -25.23 -21.21 15.39
N GLN A 328 -25.20 -19.89 15.36
CA GLN A 328 -26.13 -19.06 16.13
C GLN A 328 -27.55 -19.10 15.54
N LEU A 329 -27.66 -19.11 14.21
CA LEU A 329 -28.96 -19.20 13.51
C LEU A 329 -29.63 -20.55 13.81
N ASP A 330 -28.90 -21.68 13.76
CA ASP A 330 -29.40 -23.00 14.08
C ASP A 330 -29.91 -23.09 15.52
N LYS A 331 -29.18 -22.52 16.49
CA LYS A 331 -29.61 -22.45 17.88
C LYS A 331 -30.90 -21.65 18.06
N ASN A 332 -31.04 -20.54 17.38
CA ASN A 332 -32.23 -19.69 17.45
C ASN A 332 -33.45 -20.36 16.81
N GLU A 333 -33.28 -21.11 15.71
CA GLU A 333 -34.34 -21.89 15.09
C GLU A 333 -34.81 -23.05 15.99
N HIS A 334 -33.90 -23.72 16.69
CA HIS A 334 -34.27 -24.77 17.64
C HIS A 334 -35.00 -24.24 18.86
N THR A 335 -34.53 -23.14 19.45
CA THR A 335 -35.24 -22.50 20.60
C THR A 335 -36.60 -21.93 20.21
N GLY A 336 -36.74 -21.41 18.99
CA GLY A 336 -38.03 -20.92 18.46
C GLY A 336 -39.05 -22.04 18.17
N LYS A 337 -38.59 -23.25 17.87
CA LYS A 337 -39.45 -24.43 17.67
C LYS A 337 -39.94 -25.04 19.01
N GLU A 338 -39.12 -25.05 20.05
CA GLU A 338 -39.54 -25.53 21.40
C GLU A 338 -40.59 -24.62 22.03
N GLN A 339 -40.51 -23.30 21.87
CA GLN A 339 -41.52 -22.36 22.39
C GLN A 339 -42.87 -22.43 21.68
N LYS A 340 -42.95 -22.95 20.44
CA LYS A 340 -44.21 -23.13 19.70
C LYS A 340 -44.94 -24.46 20.01
N MET A 341 -44.33 -25.39 20.74
CA MET A 341 -44.94 -26.69 21.09
C MET A 341 -45.65 -26.71 22.47
N GLU A 342 -45.57 -25.65 23.26
CA GLU A 342 -46.43 -25.53 24.46
C GLU A 342 -47.81 -25.05 24.08
N HIS A 343 -48.67 -25.97 23.67
CA HIS A 343 -50.11 -25.74 23.55
C HIS A 343 -50.74 -25.58 24.95
N PRO A 344 -51.60 -24.57 25.17
CA PRO A 344 -52.34 -24.44 26.39
C PRO A 344 -53.39 -25.59 26.49
N LYS A 345 -53.32 -26.34 27.58
CA LYS A 345 -54.35 -27.37 27.89
C LYS A 345 -55.72 -26.75 27.94
N PRO A 346 -56.78 -27.38 27.35
CA PRO A 346 -58.12 -26.87 27.42
C PRO A 346 -58.67 -26.91 28.84
N LYS A 347 -59.22 -25.81 29.34
CA LYS A 347 -59.93 -25.75 30.63
C LYS A 347 -61.25 -26.57 30.51
N LYS A 348 -61.40 -27.60 31.34
CA LYS A 348 -62.67 -28.30 31.53
C LYS A 348 -63.64 -27.33 32.16
N HIS A 349 -64.74 -27.05 31.46
CA HIS A 349 -65.95 -26.48 32.04
C HIS A 349 -66.64 -27.58 32.80
N GLU A 350 -66.70 -27.50 34.16
CA GLU A 350 -67.69 -28.20 34.97
C GLU A 350 -69.00 -27.45 34.85
N MET A 351 -70.03 -28.13 34.33
CA MET A 351 -71.44 -27.73 34.50
C MET A 351 -71.95 -28.32 35.81
N GLU A 352 -72.32 -27.44 36.72
CA GLU A 352 -73.20 -27.79 37.83
C GLU A 352 -74.64 -27.60 37.42
N LEU A 353 -75.47 -28.58 37.87
CA LEU A 353 -76.92 -28.65 37.77
C LEU A 353 -77.59 -27.69 38.74
#